data_7b0d5eba84df3d19c0fe8377c8ca5306
#
_entry.id   7b0d5eba84df3d19c0fe8377c8ca5306
#
_cell.length_a   1.000
_cell.length_b   1.000
_cell.length_c   1.000
_cell.angle_alpha   90.00
_cell.angle_beta   90.00
_cell.angle_gamma   90.00
#
_symmetry.space_group_name_H-M   'P 1'
#
loop_
_entity.id
_entity.type
_entity.pdbx_description
1 polymer ?
#
loop_
_entity_poly.entity_id
_entity_poly.type
_entity_poly.pdbx_seq_one_letter_code
_entity_poly.pdbx_strand_id
1 'polypeptide(L)'
;MKNQINRKFIYFICCVSAMGGLLFGYDWVVIGGAKPFYETFFGIEADPAMQGLAMSIAIAGCLVGAMVAGFFADLFGRKPLLLFSAIVFLLSAYMTGAVDTFVPFLIARLIGGVAIGVASGMSPMYIAEVSPPATR
;
A
#
# COMPACT_ATOMS: atom_id res chain seq x y z
N MET A 1 -16.66 37.11 -5.03
CA MET A 1 -17.34 35.81 -5.20
C MET A 1 -16.82 34.88 -4.08
N LYS A 2 -17.65 34.58 -3.06
CA LYS A 2 -17.29 33.57 -2.04
C LYS A 2 -17.37 32.20 -2.73
N ASN A 3 -16.21 31.62 -3.08
CA ASN A 3 -16.15 30.21 -3.45
C ASN A 3 -16.70 29.42 -2.27
N GLN A 4 -17.91 28.93 -2.39
CA GLN A 4 -18.48 28.02 -1.41
C GLN A 4 -17.69 26.71 -1.52
N ILE A 5 -16.71 26.55 -0.62
CA ILE A 5 -15.93 25.33 -0.49
C ILE A 5 -16.91 24.22 -0.16
N ASN A 6 -17.07 23.27 -1.06
CA ASN A 6 -17.97 22.13 -0.84
C ASN A 6 -17.32 21.17 0.19
N ARG A 7 -17.59 21.43 1.47
CA ARG A 7 -17.01 20.67 2.60
C ARG A 7 -17.27 19.15 2.45
N LYS A 8 -18.42 18.76 1.94
CA LYS A 8 -18.77 17.34 1.75
C LYS A 8 -17.83 16.68 0.75
N PHE A 9 -17.49 17.37 -0.32
CA PHE A 9 -16.55 16.87 -1.34
C PHE A 9 -15.12 16.74 -0.79
N ILE A 10 -14.69 17.68 0.04
CA ILE A 10 -13.37 17.61 0.69
C ILE A 10 -13.31 16.43 1.66
N TYR A 11 -14.32 16.24 2.51
CA TYR A 11 -14.38 15.08 3.41
C TYR A 11 -14.37 13.77 2.65
N PHE A 12 -15.08 13.68 1.53
CA PHE A 12 -15.05 12.49 0.68
C PHE A 12 -13.66 12.19 0.13
N ILE A 13 -12.96 13.20 -0.41
CA ILE A 13 -11.59 13.06 -0.90
C ILE A 13 -10.64 12.63 0.23
N CYS A 14 -10.75 13.25 1.42
CA CYS A 14 -9.94 12.89 2.57
C CYS A 14 -10.18 11.44 3.02
N CYS A 15 -11.42 10.98 3.05
CA CYS A 15 -11.76 9.59 3.38
C CYS A 15 -11.16 8.61 2.36
N VAL A 16 -11.30 8.89 1.06
CA VAL A 16 -10.72 8.04 0.00
C VAL A 16 -9.19 7.99 0.12
N SER A 17 -8.55 9.13 0.37
CA SER A 17 -7.09 9.17 0.53
C SER A 17 -6.62 8.43 1.79
N ALA A 18 -7.37 8.52 2.90
CA ALA A 18 -7.06 7.81 4.14
C ALA A 18 -7.13 6.28 4.01
N MET A 19 -7.88 5.77 3.02
CA MET A 19 -7.92 4.33 2.71
C MET A 19 -6.54 3.77 2.34
N GLY A 20 -5.62 4.60 1.83
CA GLY A 20 -4.23 4.19 1.59
C GLY A 20 -3.52 3.70 2.86
N GLY A 21 -3.72 4.38 3.98
CA GLY A 21 -3.21 3.94 5.29
C GLY A 21 -3.93 2.70 5.83
N LEU A 22 -5.23 2.60 5.61
CA LEU A 22 -6.03 1.45 6.01
C LEU A 22 -5.59 0.17 5.27
N LEU A 23 -5.25 0.28 3.98
CA LEU A 23 -4.73 -0.84 3.18
C LEU A 23 -3.46 -1.43 3.78
N PHE A 24 -2.58 -0.60 4.33
CA PHE A 24 -1.37 -1.06 5.02
C PHE A 24 -1.70 -1.98 6.21
N GLY A 25 -2.60 -1.55 7.09
CA GLY A 25 -3.03 -2.36 8.22
C GLY A 25 -3.78 -3.63 7.80
N TYR A 26 -4.63 -3.52 6.79
CA TYR A 26 -5.39 -4.64 6.25
C TYR A 26 -4.47 -5.74 5.66
N ASP A 27 -3.46 -5.36 4.89
CA ASP A 27 -2.49 -6.31 4.33
C ASP A 27 -1.79 -7.13 5.42
N TRP A 28 -1.41 -6.48 6.53
CA TRP A 28 -0.82 -7.16 7.68
C TRP A 28 -1.74 -8.20 8.32
N VAL A 29 -2.99 -7.85 8.51
CA VAL A 29 -3.99 -8.75 9.12
C VAL A 29 -4.25 -9.93 8.20
N VAL A 30 -4.41 -9.69 6.89
CA VAL A 30 -4.69 -10.74 5.90
C VAL A 30 -3.52 -11.73 5.81
N ILE A 31 -2.29 -11.24 5.67
CA ILE A 31 -1.12 -12.14 5.55
C ILE A 31 -0.86 -12.91 6.85
N GLY A 32 -1.08 -12.26 8.01
CA GLY A 32 -0.99 -12.92 9.31
C GLY A 32 -2.02 -14.02 9.49
N GLY A 33 -3.26 -13.77 9.06
CA GLY A 33 -4.32 -14.80 9.07
C GLY A 33 -4.11 -15.91 8.05
N ALA A 34 -3.49 -15.61 6.91
CA ALA A 34 -3.17 -16.60 5.89
C ALA A 34 -1.91 -17.43 6.20
N LYS A 35 -1.15 -17.05 7.23
CA LYS A 35 0.13 -17.67 7.58
C LYS A 35 0.08 -19.21 7.62
N PRO A 36 -0.77 -19.87 8.39
CA PRO A 36 -0.80 -21.34 8.45
C PRO A 36 -1.10 -21.98 7.10
N PHE A 37 -1.87 -21.32 6.24
CA PHE A 37 -2.25 -21.87 4.94
C PHE A 37 -1.10 -21.82 3.93
N TYR A 38 -0.41 -20.67 3.77
CA TYR A 38 0.69 -20.56 2.81
C TYR A 38 1.94 -21.30 3.29
N GLU A 39 2.17 -21.43 4.60
CA GLU A 39 3.29 -22.21 5.14
C GLU A 39 3.16 -23.69 4.78
N THR A 40 1.96 -24.26 4.93
CA THR A 40 1.66 -25.63 4.49
C THR A 40 1.72 -25.77 2.98
N PHE A 41 1.14 -24.80 2.24
CA PHE A 41 1.09 -24.84 0.78
C PHE A 41 2.48 -24.82 0.13
N PHE A 42 3.38 -23.99 0.62
CA PHE A 42 4.76 -23.89 0.12
C PHE A 42 5.74 -24.84 0.83
N GLY A 43 5.29 -25.61 1.83
CA GLY A 43 6.14 -26.55 2.57
C GLY A 43 7.25 -25.91 3.39
N ILE A 44 7.02 -24.69 3.89
CA ILE A 44 8.02 -23.89 4.65
C ILE A 44 7.80 -23.95 6.17
N GLU A 45 6.95 -24.86 6.65
CA GLU A 45 6.60 -24.99 8.08
C GLU A 45 7.82 -25.24 8.98
N ALA A 46 8.81 -25.97 8.47
CA ALA A 46 10.02 -26.30 9.20
C ALA A 46 11.15 -25.27 9.05
N ASP A 47 10.97 -24.22 8.26
CA ASP A 47 12.01 -23.21 7.98
C ASP A 47 11.62 -21.82 8.48
N PRO A 48 12.02 -21.44 9.71
CA PRO A 48 11.73 -20.12 10.29
C PRO A 48 12.28 -18.95 9.46
N ALA A 49 13.37 -19.16 8.72
CA ALA A 49 13.96 -18.09 7.89
C ALA A 49 13.07 -17.77 6.69
N MET A 50 12.52 -18.77 6.01
CA MET A 50 11.57 -18.59 4.90
C MET A 50 10.25 -17.99 5.38
N GLN A 51 9.74 -18.40 6.55
CA GLN A 51 8.56 -17.79 7.17
C GLN A 51 8.78 -16.30 7.47
N GLY A 52 9.93 -15.97 8.08
CA GLY A 52 10.31 -14.59 8.37
C GLY A 52 10.45 -13.75 7.11
N LEU A 53 11.01 -14.31 6.05
CA LEU A 53 11.17 -13.66 4.76
C LEU A 53 9.82 -13.39 4.09
N ALA A 54 8.89 -14.36 4.12
CA ALA A 54 7.53 -14.19 3.59
C ALA A 54 6.78 -13.03 4.26
N MET A 55 6.98 -12.84 5.56
CA MET A 55 6.38 -11.74 6.32
C MET A 55 7.09 -10.41 6.08
N SER A 56 8.42 -10.38 6.09
CA SER A 56 9.21 -9.14 6.08
C SER A 56 9.41 -8.52 4.70
N ILE A 57 9.30 -9.28 3.61
CA ILE A 57 9.58 -8.81 2.26
C ILE A 57 8.69 -7.62 1.84
N ALA A 58 7.42 -7.62 2.27
CA ALA A 58 6.51 -6.52 2.00
C ALA A 58 6.92 -5.23 2.75
N ILE A 59 7.51 -5.35 3.95
CA ILE A 59 8.03 -4.19 4.70
C ILE A 59 9.23 -3.60 3.97
N ALA A 60 10.13 -4.46 3.48
CA ALA A 60 11.28 -4.01 2.68
C ALA A 60 10.80 -3.26 1.42
N GLY A 61 9.77 -3.78 0.73
CA GLY A 61 9.11 -3.10 -0.37
C GLY A 61 8.52 -1.75 0.05
N CYS A 62 7.83 -1.70 1.20
CA CYS A 62 7.25 -0.48 1.74
C CYS A 62 8.30 0.60 2.03
N LEU A 63 9.44 0.22 2.58
CA LEU A 63 10.57 1.13 2.79
C LEU A 63 11.05 1.74 1.48
N VAL A 64 11.29 0.92 0.46
CA VAL A 64 11.70 1.38 -0.87
C VAL A 64 10.63 2.30 -1.47
N GLY A 65 9.35 1.91 -1.40
CA GLY A 65 8.23 2.71 -1.89
C GLY A 65 8.15 4.08 -1.23
N ALA A 66 8.30 4.15 0.08
CA ALA A 66 8.30 5.40 0.83
C ALA A 66 9.48 6.32 0.47
N MET A 67 10.67 5.76 0.25
CA MET A 67 11.85 6.54 -0.16
C MET A 67 11.68 7.19 -1.53
N VAL A 68 11.10 6.48 -2.49
CA VAL A 68 10.94 6.99 -3.87
C VAL A 68 9.67 7.81 -4.05
N ALA A 69 8.71 7.70 -3.13
CA ALA A 69 7.41 8.36 -3.21
C ALA A 69 7.52 9.88 -3.36
N GLY A 70 8.40 10.53 -2.58
CA GLY A 70 8.61 11.96 -2.64
C GLY A 70 9.07 12.43 -4.02
N PHE A 71 10.08 11.76 -4.57
CA PHE A 71 10.62 12.09 -5.90
C PHE A 71 9.57 11.95 -7.02
N PHE A 72 8.82 10.84 -7.03
CA PHE A 72 7.77 10.64 -8.02
C PHE A 72 6.56 11.58 -7.82
N ALA A 73 6.27 11.96 -6.57
CA ALA A 73 5.21 12.92 -6.28
C ALA A 73 5.50 14.32 -6.86
N ASP A 74 6.76 14.73 -6.88
CA ASP A 74 7.17 16.01 -7.44
C ASP A 74 7.13 15.99 -8.98
N LEU A 75 7.38 14.83 -9.61
CA LEU A 75 7.35 14.68 -11.08
C LEU A 75 5.92 14.53 -11.64
N PHE A 76 5.12 13.65 -11.05
CA PHE A 76 3.82 13.26 -11.59
C PHE A 76 2.63 13.86 -10.84
N GLY A 77 2.87 14.40 -9.65
CA GLY A 77 1.82 14.87 -8.75
C GLY A 77 1.26 13.75 -7.85
N ARG A 78 0.61 14.17 -6.76
CA ARG A 78 0.15 13.24 -5.69
C ARG A 78 -1.00 12.35 -6.15
N LYS A 79 -2.00 12.90 -6.84
CA LYS A 79 -3.20 12.17 -7.27
C LYS A 79 -2.91 11.04 -8.28
N PRO A 80 -2.16 11.25 -9.38
CA PRO A 80 -1.83 10.17 -10.30
C PRO A 80 -1.00 9.07 -9.64
N LEU A 81 -0.09 9.45 -8.74
CA LEU A 81 0.75 8.51 -8.03
C LEU A 81 -0.06 7.61 -7.07
N LEU A 82 -1.06 8.16 -6.37
CA LEU A 82 -2.01 7.39 -5.55
C LEU A 82 -2.82 6.40 -6.39
N LEU A 83 -3.32 6.82 -7.56
CA LEU A 83 -4.05 5.93 -8.47
C LEU A 83 -3.16 4.81 -9.01
N PHE A 84 -1.93 5.14 -9.40
CA PHE A 84 -0.96 4.15 -9.87
C PHE A 84 -0.63 3.14 -8.78
N SER A 85 -0.36 3.59 -7.55
CA SER A 85 -0.08 2.69 -6.42
C SER A 85 -1.27 1.77 -6.11
N ALA A 86 -2.51 2.26 -6.22
CA ALA A 86 -3.70 1.43 -6.02
C ALA A 86 -3.81 0.31 -7.07
N ILE A 87 -3.52 0.61 -8.36
CA ILE A 87 -3.53 -0.39 -9.43
C ILE A 87 -2.43 -1.42 -9.21
N VAL A 88 -1.21 -0.98 -8.89
CA VAL A 88 -0.08 -1.89 -8.63
C VAL A 88 -0.37 -2.79 -7.44
N PHE A 89 -0.96 -2.25 -6.37
CA PHE A 89 -1.37 -3.04 -5.21
C PHE A 89 -2.43 -4.08 -5.55
N LEU A 90 -3.44 -3.71 -6.34
CA LEU A 90 -4.48 -4.64 -6.80
C LEU A 90 -3.88 -5.81 -7.61
N LEU A 91 -2.97 -5.51 -8.54
CA LEU A 91 -2.29 -6.53 -9.34
C LEU A 91 -1.41 -7.44 -8.47
N SER A 92 -0.67 -6.86 -7.53
CA SER A 92 0.14 -7.59 -6.56
C SER A 92 -0.70 -8.53 -5.69
N ALA A 93 -1.83 -8.04 -5.17
CA ALA A 93 -2.75 -8.85 -4.37
C ALA A 93 -3.31 -10.04 -5.17
N TYR A 94 -3.69 -9.80 -6.43
CA TYR A 94 -4.14 -10.87 -7.32
C TYR A 94 -3.02 -11.90 -7.59
N MET A 95 -1.81 -11.44 -7.90
CA MET A 95 -0.66 -12.32 -8.11
C MET A 95 -0.32 -13.14 -6.85
N THR A 96 -0.34 -12.51 -5.68
CA THR A 96 -0.08 -13.19 -4.40
C THR A 96 -1.01 -14.37 -4.17
N GLY A 97 -2.27 -14.26 -4.59
CA GLY A 97 -3.26 -15.35 -4.47
C GLY A 97 -3.26 -16.36 -5.62
N ALA A 98 -2.62 -16.04 -6.76
CA ALA A 98 -2.69 -16.87 -7.98
C ALA A 98 -1.41 -17.69 -8.23
N VAL A 99 -0.32 -17.46 -7.49
CA VAL A 99 0.96 -18.14 -7.72
C VAL A 99 1.09 -19.41 -6.90
N ASP A 100 1.63 -20.46 -7.54
CA ASP A 100 1.80 -21.80 -6.96
C ASP A 100 3.21 -22.03 -6.40
N THR A 101 4.12 -21.07 -6.53
CA THR A 101 5.53 -21.20 -6.12
C THR A 101 5.95 -20.06 -5.20
N PHE A 102 6.89 -20.34 -4.28
CA PHE A 102 7.28 -19.41 -3.23
C PHE A 102 7.99 -18.15 -3.77
N VAL A 103 8.85 -18.26 -4.79
CA VAL A 103 9.61 -17.12 -5.31
C VAL A 103 8.72 -16.06 -5.96
N PRO A 104 7.79 -16.38 -6.88
CA PRO A 104 6.83 -15.41 -7.40
C PRO A 104 5.91 -14.82 -6.33
N PHE A 105 5.55 -15.59 -5.30
CA PHE A 105 4.82 -15.08 -4.14
C PHE A 105 5.61 -13.95 -3.44
N LEU A 106 6.91 -14.14 -3.17
CA LEU A 106 7.76 -13.12 -2.58
C LEU A 106 7.86 -11.87 -3.46
N ILE A 107 8.00 -12.05 -4.77
CA ILE A 107 8.08 -10.91 -5.73
C ILE A 107 6.77 -10.13 -5.71
N ALA A 108 5.63 -10.80 -5.75
CA ALA A 108 4.33 -10.16 -5.66
C ALA A 108 4.19 -9.37 -4.35
N ARG A 109 4.59 -9.95 -3.21
CA ARG A 109 4.60 -9.29 -1.91
C ARG A 109 5.52 -8.06 -1.86
N LEU A 110 6.69 -8.13 -2.47
CA LEU A 110 7.62 -7.01 -2.59
C LEU A 110 6.99 -5.84 -3.37
N ILE A 111 6.41 -6.13 -4.53
CA ILE A 111 5.75 -5.13 -5.39
C ILE A 111 4.56 -4.49 -4.66
N GLY A 112 3.75 -5.31 -3.98
CA GLY A 112 2.64 -4.82 -3.14
C GLY A 112 3.12 -3.91 -2.01
N GLY A 113 4.22 -4.28 -1.36
CA GLY A 113 4.87 -3.46 -0.35
C GLY A 113 5.30 -2.08 -0.89
N VAL A 114 5.94 -2.03 -2.07
CA VAL A 114 6.31 -0.76 -2.72
C VAL A 114 5.08 0.11 -2.96
N ALA A 115 4.00 -0.46 -3.49
CA ALA A 115 2.76 0.26 -3.74
C ALA A 115 2.14 0.84 -2.44
N ILE A 116 2.12 0.04 -1.36
CA ILE A 116 1.66 0.48 -0.04
C ILE A 116 2.55 1.60 0.50
N GLY A 117 3.87 1.48 0.38
CA GLY A 117 4.82 2.49 0.83
C GLY A 117 4.60 3.83 0.15
N VAL A 118 4.37 3.83 -1.17
CA VAL A 118 4.00 5.03 -1.92
C VAL A 118 2.66 5.59 -1.44
N ALA A 119 1.63 4.76 -1.32
CA ALA A 119 0.30 5.21 -0.92
C ALA A 119 0.28 5.80 0.49
N SER A 120 0.95 5.16 1.46
CA SER A 120 0.99 5.62 2.85
C SER A 120 1.70 6.96 3.02
N GLY A 121 2.77 7.21 2.26
CA GLY A 121 3.47 8.49 2.25
C GLY A 121 2.69 9.61 1.56
N MET A 122 1.98 9.28 0.48
CA MET A 122 1.24 10.28 -0.32
C MET A 122 -0.11 10.65 0.25
N SER A 123 -0.79 9.75 0.97
CA SER A 123 -2.12 9.98 1.53
C SER A 123 -2.19 11.21 2.46
N PRO A 124 -1.34 11.33 3.50
CA PRO A 124 -1.38 12.50 4.38
C PRO A 124 -0.98 13.80 3.66
N MET A 125 -0.03 13.74 2.72
CA MET A 125 0.37 14.90 1.93
C MET A 125 -0.79 15.40 1.06
N TYR A 126 -1.49 14.51 0.38
CA TYR A 126 -2.63 14.86 -0.46
C TYR A 126 -3.79 15.43 0.38
N ILE A 127 -4.07 14.86 1.54
CA ILE A 127 -5.08 15.37 2.47
C ILE A 127 -4.73 16.79 2.92
N ALA A 128 -3.45 17.04 3.27
CA ALA A 128 -2.99 18.36 3.68
C ALA A 128 -3.11 19.42 2.56
N GLU A 129 -2.87 19.04 1.31
CA GLU A 129 -2.99 19.94 0.15
C GLU A 129 -4.44 20.30 -0.18
N VAL A 130 -5.36 19.34 -0.08
CA VAL A 130 -6.78 19.54 -0.39
C VAL A 130 -7.54 20.20 0.75
N SER A 131 -7.04 20.10 1.99
CA SER A 131 -7.70 20.68 3.17
C SER A 131 -7.60 22.22 3.18
N PRO A 132 -8.71 22.94 3.50
CA PRO A 132 -8.69 24.38 3.64
C PRO A 132 -7.75 24.84 4.77
N PRO A 133 -7.16 26.05 4.70
CA PRO A 133 -6.25 26.56 5.71
C PRO A 133 -6.83 26.61 7.14
N ALA A 134 -8.15 26.66 7.26
CA ALA A 134 -8.84 26.68 8.54
C ALA A 134 -8.97 25.30 9.20
N THR A 135 -8.61 24.20 8.51
CA THR A 135 -8.77 22.81 8.98
C THR A 135 -7.47 21.99 8.90
N ARG A 136 -6.37 22.63 8.56
CA ARG A 136 -5.01 22.05 8.57
C ARG A 136 -4.48 21.89 9.97
#